data_7f37486b20a8dcdcadd1988da5558015
#
_entry.id   7f37486b20a8dcdcadd1988da5558015
#
_cell.length_a   1.000
_cell.length_b   1.000
_cell.length_c   1.000
_cell.angle_alpha   90.00
_cell.angle_beta   90.00
_cell.angle_gamma   90.00
#
_symmetry.space_group_name_H-M   'P 1'
#
loop_
_entity.id
_entity.type
_entity.pdbx_description
1 polymer ?
#
loop_
_entity_poly.entity_id
_entity_poly.type
_entity_poly.pdbx_seq_one_letter_code
_entity_poly.pdbx_strand_id
1 'polypeptide(L)'
;MKTIFSEQHRLRDAKTELYGGELVQPFERPSRADMVIEAVRTSELGPVEAPETFSLDPVLRIHDANFVTFLENAWEEWRQTGYAGEAMASVWPARRMQCRAPRFIEGKMGYYALA
;
A
#
# COMPACT_ATOMS: atom_id res chain seq x y z
N MET A 1 16.77 13.74 -18.17
CA MET A 1 16.41 12.48 -17.45
C MET A 1 14.97 12.11 -17.78
N LYS A 2 14.67 10.85 -18.09
CA LYS A 2 13.26 10.40 -18.25
C LYS A 2 12.64 10.17 -16.87
N THR A 3 11.45 10.72 -16.64
CA THR A 3 10.69 10.56 -15.40
C THR A 3 9.35 9.87 -15.71
N ILE A 4 9.03 8.82 -14.95
CA ILE A 4 7.73 8.15 -15.05
C ILE A 4 6.88 8.61 -13.87
N PHE A 5 5.66 9.07 -14.15
CA PHE A 5 4.75 9.59 -13.14
C PHE A 5 3.31 9.17 -13.42
N SER A 6 2.55 8.86 -12.37
CA SER A 6 1.14 8.53 -12.46
C SER A 6 0.34 9.27 -11.40
N GLU A 7 -0.79 9.84 -11.77
CA GLU A 7 -1.76 10.42 -10.82
C GLU A 7 -2.39 9.36 -9.89
N GLN A 8 -2.24 8.08 -10.19
CA GLN A 8 -2.73 6.98 -9.33
C GLN A 8 -2.03 6.93 -7.96
N HIS A 9 -0.89 7.62 -7.77
CA HIS A 9 -0.26 7.76 -6.45
C HIS A 9 -1.23 8.33 -5.41
N ARG A 10 -2.24 9.10 -5.82
CA ARG A 10 -3.29 9.67 -4.96
C ARG A 10 -4.26 8.63 -4.39
N LEU A 11 -4.27 7.41 -4.92
CA LEU A 11 -5.07 6.31 -4.35
C LEU A 11 -4.55 5.88 -2.97
N ARG A 12 -3.27 6.14 -2.68
CA ARG A 12 -2.69 5.97 -1.35
C ARG A 12 -2.75 7.30 -0.60
N ASP A 13 -3.82 7.51 0.15
CA ASP A 13 -4.06 8.75 0.90
C ASP A 13 -4.56 8.43 2.32
N ALA A 14 -3.71 7.74 3.09
CA ALA A 14 -3.96 7.46 4.49
C ALA A 14 -4.21 8.76 5.27
N LYS A 15 -5.13 8.73 6.21
CA LYS A 15 -5.49 9.89 7.06
C LYS A 15 -4.77 9.85 8.39
N THR A 16 -4.39 8.66 8.84
CA THR A 16 -3.70 8.46 10.10
C THR A 16 -2.54 7.48 9.95
N GLU A 17 -1.56 7.64 10.82
CA GLU A 17 -0.41 6.76 10.98
C GLU A 17 -0.17 6.53 12.48
N LEU A 18 0.12 5.29 12.88
CA LEU A 18 0.48 4.98 14.24
C LEU A 18 1.96 5.30 14.49
N TYR A 19 2.21 6.32 15.28
CA TYR A 19 3.56 6.73 15.66
C TYR A 19 3.63 7.02 17.16
N GLY A 20 4.60 6.40 17.85
CA GLY A 20 4.79 6.60 19.29
C GLY A 20 3.60 6.18 20.16
N GLY A 21 2.70 5.32 19.67
CA GLY A 21 1.47 4.91 20.38
C GLY A 21 0.27 5.84 20.13
N GLU A 22 0.43 6.86 19.29
CA GLU A 22 -0.62 7.82 18.94
C GLU A 22 -0.95 7.76 17.45
N LEU A 23 -2.19 8.07 17.10
CA LEU A 23 -2.59 8.26 15.71
C LEU A 23 -2.25 9.69 15.30
N VAL A 24 -1.28 9.83 14.41
CA VAL A 24 -0.82 11.11 13.90
C VAL A 24 -1.14 11.26 12.42
N GLN A 25 -0.97 12.46 11.88
CA GLN A 25 -1.08 12.69 10.44
C GLN A 25 0.10 11.98 9.73
N PRO A 26 -0.13 11.23 8.65
CA PRO A 26 0.92 10.47 7.97
C PRO A 26 2.05 11.38 7.44
N PHE A 27 3.28 10.91 7.56
CA PHE A 27 4.42 11.54 6.91
C PHE A 27 4.40 11.30 5.39
N GLU A 28 3.97 10.11 4.96
CA GLU A 28 3.82 9.75 3.55
C GLU A 28 2.44 10.13 3.03
N ARG A 29 2.40 11.20 2.23
CA ARG A 29 1.17 11.78 1.65
C ARG A 29 1.31 12.02 0.16
N PRO A 30 0.21 12.00 -0.62
CA PRO A 30 0.22 12.31 -2.04
C PRO A 30 0.90 13.63 -2.38
N SER A 31 0.75 14.65 -1.54
CA SER A 31 1.37 15.97 -1.73
C SER A 31 2.90 15.94 -1.84
N ARG A 32 3.58 14.91 -1.30
CA ARG A 32 5.03 14.76 -1.47
C ARG A 32 5.39 14.42 -2.92
N ALA A 33 4.63 13.53 -3.55
CA ALA A 33 4.83 13.23 -4.97
C ALA A 33 4.50 14.43 -5.84
N ASP A 34 3.49 15.23 -5.46
CA ASP A 34 3.14 16.48 -6.15
C ASP A 34 4.29 17.49 -6.11
N MET A 35 4.92 17.68 -4.94
CA MET A 35 6.08 18.56 -4.81
C MET A 35 7.27 18.08 -5.65
N VAL A 36 7.50 16.77 -5.68
CA VAL A 36 8.60 16.19 -6.46
C VAL A 36 8.36 16.37 -7.94
N ILE A 37 7.16 16.05 -8.45
CA ILE A 37 6.89 16.18 -9.89
C ILE A 37 6.89 17.63 -10.36
N GLU A 38 6.44 18.55 -9.52
CA GLU A 38 6.51 19.98 -9.82
C GLU A 38 7.98 20.45 -9.90
N ALA A 39 8.84 20.03 -8.98
CA ALA A 39 10.26 20.34 -9.03
C ALA A 39 10.94 19.76 -10.29
N VAL A 40 10.60 18.54 -10.70
CA VAL A 40 11.10 17.92 -11.94
C VAL A 40 10.72 18.73 -13.17
N ARG A 41 9.47 19.20 -13.25
CA ARG A 41 8.96 20.01 -14.36
C ARG A 41 9.61 21.38 -14.40
N THR A 42 9.66 22.06 -13.27
CA THR A 42 10.23 23.42 -13.14
C THR A 42 11.74 23.45 -13.45
N SER A 43 12.46 22.39 -13.07
CA SER A 43 13.89 22.25 -13.34
C SER A 43 14.21 21.73 -14.74
N GLU A 44 13.21 21.50 -15.58
CA GLU A 44 13.36 21.01 -16.96
C GLU A 44 14.28 19.77 -17.08
N LEU A 45 14.17 18.82 -16.12
CA LEU A 45 15.04 17.65 -16.04
C LEU A 45 14.85 16.63 -17.17
N GLY A 46 13.86 16.84 -18.02
CA GLY A 46 13.54 16.00 -19.19
C GLY A 46 12.09 15.57 -19.24
N PRO A 47 11.73 14.65 -20.15
CA PRO A 47 10.34 14.27 -20.36
C PRO A 47 9.73 13.56 -19.14
N VAL A 48 8.47 13.90 -18.87
CA VAL A 48 7.61 13.21 -17.90
C VAL A 48 6.58 12.39 -18.68
N GLU A 49 6.56 11.09 -18.47
CA GLU A 49 5.71 10.15 -19.20
C GLU A 49 4.84 9.34 -18.22
N ALA A 50 3.69 8.87 -18.68
CA ALA A 50 2.88 7.92 -17.93
C ALA A 50 3.56 6.54 -17.88
N PRO A 51 3.32 5.73 -16.83
CA PRO A 51 3.78 4.34 -16.81
C PRO A 51 3.06 3.51 -17.87
N GLU A 52 3.77 2.55 -18.42
CA GLU A 52 3.16 1.49 -19.22
C GLU A 52 2.43 0.49 -18.31
N THR A 53 1.47 -0.23 -18.87
CA THR A 53 0.78 -1.31 -18.16
C THR A 53 1.54 -2.62 -18.36
N PHE A 54 1.92 -3.25 -17.25
CA PHE A 54 2.59 -4.55 -17.24
C PHE A 54 1.69 -5.61 -16.59
N SER A 55 1.96 -6.89 -16.90
CA SER A 55 1.35 -8.01 -16.18
C SER A 55 1.88 -8.10 -14.74
N LEU A 56 1.23 -8.91 -13.91
CA LEU A 56 1.72 -9.21 -12.56
C LEU A 56 2.87 -10.22 -12.52
N ASP A 57 3.31 -10.78 -13.67
CA ASP A 57 4.36 -11.79 -13.70
C ASP A 57 5.66 -11.38 -13.00
N PRO A 58 6.18 -10.15 -13.18
CA PRO A 58 7.37 -9.71 -12.43
C PRO A 58 7.17 -9.70 -10.91
N VAL A 59 5.97 -9.32 -10.46
CA VAL A 59 5.60 -9.30 -9.03
C VAL A 59 5.52 -10.71 -8.47
N LEU A 60 4.84 -11.61 -9.18
CA LEU A 60 4.65 -13.01 -8.79
C LEU A 60 5.96 -13.84 -8.80
N ARG A 61 7.00 -13.37 -9.47
CA ARG A 61 8.34 -14.01 -9.38
C ARG A 61 9.05 -13.74 -8.05
N ILE A 62 8.66 -12.70 -7.33
CA ILE A 62 9.31 -12.23 -6.10
C ILE A 62 8.42 -12.48 -4.88
N HIS A 63 7.11 -12.26 -5.03
CA HIS A 63 6.15 -12.33 -3.94
C HIS A 63 5.27 -13.58 -4.02
N ASP A 64 4.89 -14.11 -2.86
CA ASP A 64 3.94 -15.21 -2.77
C ASP A 64 2.59 -14.83 -3.38
N ALA A 65 2.00 -15.74 -4.16
CA ALA A 65 0.74 -15.49 -4.86
C ALA A 65 -0.43 -15.17 -3.92
N ASN A 66 -0.46 -15.79 -2.71
CA ASN A 66 -1.51 -15.50 -1.74
C ASN A 66 -1.35 -14.09 -1.14
N PHE A 67 -0.10 -13.62 -0.97
CA PHE A 67 0.17 -12.26 -0.55
C PHE A 67 -0.30 -11.24 -1.61
N VAL A 68 -0.01 -11.47 -2.87
CA VAL A 68 -0.48 -10.62 -3.98
C VAL A 68 -2.01 -10.59 -4.03
N THR A 69 -2.65 -11.77 -3.97
CA THR A 69 -4.12 -11.88 -3.93
C THR A 69 -4.71 -11.14 -2.72
N PHE A 70 -4.06 -11.24 -1.55
CA PHE A 70 -4.47 -10.46 -0.38
C PHE A 70 -4.43 -8.96 -0.66
N LEU A 71 -3.35 -8.44 -1.22
CA LEU A 71 -3.24 -7.00 -1.52
C LEU A 71 -4.29 -6.52 -2.51
N GLU A 72 -4.61 -7.32 -3.53
CA GLU A 72 -5.64 -6.97 -4.52
C GLU A 72 -7.04 -6.86 -3.92
N ASN A 73 -7.34 -7.65 -2.89
CA ASN A 73 -8.69 -7.76 -2.34
C ASN A 73 -8.85 -7.14 -0.95
N ALA A 74 -7.77 -6.80 -0.26
CA ALA A 74 -7.78 -6.39 1.15
C ALA A 74 -8.72 -5.22 1.44
N TRP A 75 -8.73 -4.20 0.59
CA TRP A 75 -9.59 -3.04 0.79
C TRP A 75 -11.07 -3.38 0.62
N GLU A 76 -11.43 -4.17 -0.38
CA GLU A 76 -12.83 -4.58 -0.57
C GLU A 76 -13.30 -5.49 0.55
N GLU A 77 -12.49 -6.46 0.97
CA GLU A 77 -12.79 -7.29 2.14
C GLU A 77 -12.96 -6.46 3.41
N TRP A 78 -12.12 -5.43 3.61
CA TRP A 78 -12.24 -4.51 4.74
C TRP A 78 -13.54 -3.73 4.72
N ARG A 79 -13.91 -3.16 3.59
CA ARG A 79 -15.18 -2.44 3.43
C ARG A 79 -16.40 -3.29 3.74
N GLN A 80 -16.35 -4.58 3.37
CA GLN A 80 -17.45 -5.52 3.62
C GLN A 80 -17.68 -5.80 5.10
N THR A 81 -16.71 -5.55 5.98
CA THR A 81 -16.93 -5.69 7.43
C THR A 81 -17.84 -4.61 8.02
N GLY A 82 -18.02 -3.50 7.30
CA GLY A 82 -18.74 -2.32 7.79
C GLY A 82 -17.90 -1.38 8.66
N TYR A 83 -16.60 -1.63 8.81
CA TYR A 83 -15.71 -0.72 9.51
C TYR A 83 -15.58 0.61 8.76
N ALA A 84 -15.68 1.71 9.50
CA ALA A 84 -15.57 3.06 8.94
C ALA A 84 -14.12 3.60 8.91
N GLY A 85 -13.22 2.98 9.65
CA GLY A 85 -11.83 3.39 9.78
C GLY A 85 -10.91 2.81 8.73
N GLU A 86 -9.66 3.21 8.80
CA GLU A 86 -8.60 2.71 7.93
C GLU A 86 -8.26 1.24 8.26
N ALA A 87 -7.85 0.51 7.23
CA ALA A 87 -7.46 -0.90 7.35
C ALA A 87 -6.10 -1.01 8.03
N MET A 88 -6.10 -1.09 9.35
CA MET A 88 -4.89 -1.28 10.15
C MET A 88 -4.89 -2.64 10.83
N ALA A 89 -3.74 -3.34 10.80
CA ALA A 89 -3.57 -4.58 11.53
C ALA A 89 -3.63 -4.31 13.04
N SER A 90 -4.42 -5.10 13.76
CA SER A 90 -4.56 -5.03 15.23
C SER A 90 -4.19 -6.33 15.93
N VAL A 91 -4.01 -7.42 15.17
CA VAL A 91 -3.63 -8.75 15.66
C VAL A 91 -2.58 -9.36 14.74
N TRP A 92 -1.62 -10.09 15.31
CA TRP A 92 -0.53 -10.72 14.57
C TRP A 92 -0.37 -12.18 14.97
N PRO A 93 0.07 -13.06 14.06
CA PRO A 93 0.36 -14.44 14.41
C PRO A 93 1.54 -14.54 15.38
N ALA A 94 1.47 -15.49 16.29
CA ALA A 94 2.60 -15.79 17.18
C ALA A 94 3.75 -16.45 16.40
N ARG A 95 4.94 -15.86 16.40
CA ARG A 95 6.10 -16.29 15.59
C ARG A 95 6.52 -17.76 15.75
N ARG A 96 6.20 -18.38 16.89
CA ARG A 96 6.61 -19.78 17.22
C ARG A 96 5.51 -20.81 16.99
N MET A 97 4.36 -20.41 16.49
CA MET A 97 3.24 -21.31 16.21
C MET A 97 3.06 -21.49 14.70
N GLN A 98 2.73 -22.73 14.30
CA GLN A 98 2.24 -22.93 12.94
C GLN A 98 0.89 -22.23 12.79
N CYS A 99 0.90 -21.12 12.07
CA CYS A 99 -0.31 -20.37 11.78
C CYS A 99 -0.87 -20.80 10.43
N ARG A 100 -2.15 -21.18 10.41
CA ARG A 100 -2.89 -21.29 9.15
C ARG A 100 -3.24 -19.88 8.67
N ALA A 101 -3.28 -19.69 7.34
CA ALA A 101 -3.76 -18.44 6.78
C ALA A 101 -5.17 -18.11 7.31
N PRO A 102 -5.38 -16.93 7.87
CA PRO A 102 -6.66 -16.54 8.43
C PRO A 102 -7.74 -16.44 7.35
N ARG A 103 -8.98 -16.72 7.75
CA ARG A 103 -10.13 -16.62 6.85
C ARG A 103 -10.65 -15.19 6.72
N PHE A 104 -10.64 -14.43 7.82
CA PHE A 104 -11.23 -13.09 7.90
C PHE A 104 -10.17 -12.01 7.74
N ILE A 105 -10.59 -10.86 7.22
CA ILE A 105 -9.70 -9.75 6.86
C ILE A 105 -8.87 -9.24 8.04
N GLU A 106 -9.41 -9.17 9.26
CA GLU A 106 -8.69 -8.70 10.44
C GLU A 106 -7.47 -9.58 10.74
N GLY A 107 -7.64 -10.90 10.61
CA GLY A 107 -6.53 -11.85 10.75
C GLY A 107 -5.56 -11.80 9.57
N LYS A 108 -6.06 -11.68 8.32
CA LYS A 108 -5.23 -11.54 7.12
C LYS A 108 -4.34 -10.31 7.19
N MET A 109 -4.87 -9.17 7.67
CA MET A 109 -4.11 -7.93 7.84
C MET A 109 -2.82 -8.16 8.65
N GLY A 110 -2.92 -8.79 9.82
CA GLY A 110 -1.74 -9.06 10.63
C GLY A 110 -0.88 -10.22 10.13
N TYR A 111 -1.48 -11.20 9.45
CA TYR A 111 -0.75 -12.35 8.89
C TYR A 111 0.19 -11.90 7.77
N TYR A 112 -0.27 -11.01 6.89
CA TYR A 112 0.50 -10.51 5.75
C TYR A 112 1.27 -9.21 6.03
N ALA A 113 1.07 -8.55 7.18
CA ALA A 113 1.74 -7.28 7.51
C ALA A 113 3.27 -7.39 7.64
N LEU A 114 3.80 -8.61 7.75
CA LEU A 114 5.23 -8.89 7.89
C LEU A 114 5.79 -9.69 6.69
N ALA A 115 5.04 -9.76 5.60
CA ALA A 115 5.42 -10.47 4.39
C ALA A 115 6.32 -9.61 3.47
#